data_56d465c8c3e3d1d05a879843d920ad23
#
_entry.id   56d465c8c3e3d1d05a879843d920ad23
#
_cell.length_a   1.000
_cell.length_b   1.000
_cell.length_c   1.000
_cell.angle_alpha   90.00
_cell.angle_beta   90.00
_cell.angle_gamma   90.00
#
_symmetry.space_group_name_H-M   'P 1'
#
loop_
_entity.id
_entity.type
_entity.pdbx_description
1 polymer ?
#
loop_
_entity_poly.entity_id
_entity_poly.type
_entity_poly.pdbx_seq_one_letter_code
_entity_poly.pdbx_strand_id
1 'polypeptide(L)'
;MKYYRLKKQADFSRLFQKGKRAFTPALSVIYRPSEKMTMGISVGKKHGKSVQRNRIKRLLREAFRAVQGEMNNTYSIVLIPKVSEEYSVKNFERQLRWIIQKEKM
;
A
#
# COMPACT_ATOMS: atom_id res chain seq x y z
N MET A 1 5.21 -15.22 -3.83
CA MET A 1 4.17 -15.23 -2.78
C MET A 1 3.01 -14.35 -3.20
N LYS A 2 1.81 -14.82 -2.93
CA LYS A 2 0.59 -14.08 -3.28
C LYS A 2 0.02 -13.40 -2.05
N TYR A 3 -0.77 -12.37 -2.27
CA TYR A 3 -1.47 -11.68 -1.21
C TYR A 3 -2.97 -11.68 -1.50
N TYR A 4 -3.77 -11.51 -0.46
CA TYR A 4 -5.22 -11.38 -0.59
C TYR A 4 -5.58 -9.92 -0.75
N ARG A 5 -6.63 -9.64 -1.52
CA ARG A 5 -7.09 -8.28 -1.74
C ARG A 5 -8.00 -7.85 -0.59
N LEU A 6 -7.71 -6.69 -0.02
CA LEU A 6 -8.57 -6.08 0.98
C LEU A 6 -9.76 -5.44 0.26
N LYS A 7 -10.97 -5.94 0.49
CA LYS A 7 -12.15 -5.52 -0.25
C LYS A 7 -13.22 -4.83 0.58
N LYS A 8 -13.41 -5.26 1.82
CA LYS A 8 -14.53 -4.79 2.65
C LYS A 8 -14.25 -3.41 3.23
N GLN A 9 -15.25 -2.54 3.15
CA GLN A 9 -15.15 -1.19 3.72
C GLN A 9 -14.87 -1.24 5.22
N ALA A 10 -15.45 -2.19 5.93
CA ALA A 10 -15.22 -2.35 7.36
C ALA A 10 -13.77 -2.66 7.68
N ASP A 11 -13.09 -3.43 6.83
CA ASP A 11 -11.68 -3.77 7.02
C ASP A 11 -10.78 -2.56 6.80
N PHE A 12 -11.09 -1.75 5.79
CA PHE A 12 -10.39 -0.48 5.58
C PHE A 12 -10.56 0.45 6.78
N SER A 13 -11.79 0.60 7.25
CA SER A 13 -12.09 1.46 8.39
C SER A 13 -11.34 1.02 9.64
N ARG A 14 -11.28 -0.28 9.88
CA ARG A 14 -10.57 -0.83 11.03
C ARG A 14 -9.09 -0.51 10.97
N LEU A 15 -8.48 -0.64 9.80
CA LEU A 15 -7.07 -0.28 9.61
C LEU A 15 -6.83 1.20 9.83
N PHE A 16 -7.72 2.06 9.30
CA PHE A 16 -7.59 3.49 9.50
C PHE A 16 -7.65 3.88 10.98
N GLN A 17 -8.43 3.16 11.77
CA GLN A 17 -8.58 3.44 13.20
C GLN A 17 -7.47 2.84 14.05
N LYS A 18 -7.05 1.61 13.75
CA LYS A 18 -6.17 0.84 14.65
C LYS A 18 -4.79 0.52 14.10
N GLY A 19 -4.57 0.70 12.80
CA GLY A 19 -3.30 0.37 12.18
C GLY A 19 -2.19 1.36 12.52
N LYS A 20 -0.96 0.89 12.43
CA LYS A 20 0.20 1.76 12.51
C LYS A 20 0.38 2.48 11.18
N ARG A 21 0.90 3.68 11.23
CA ARG A 21 1.08 4.51 10.04
C ARG A 21 2.55 4.78 9.77
N ALA A 22 2.92 4.73 8.50
CA ALA A 22 4.24 5.11 8.04
C ALA A 22 4.08 6.00 6.82
N PHE A 23 4.97 6.99 6.69
CA PHE A 23 4.86 8.01 5.66
C PHE A 23 6.15 8.11 4.87
N THR A 24 6.00 8.32 3.55
CA THR A 24 7.11 8.64 2.66
C THR A 24 6.67 9.77 1.73
N PRO A 25 7.59 10.37 0.98
CA PRO A 25 7.21 11.41 0.02
C PRO A 25 6.19 10.96 -1.04
N ALA A 26 6.18 9.69 -1.42
CA ALA A 26 5.29 9.21 -2.49
C ALA A 26 4.02 8.55 -1.98
N LEU A 27 4.01 7.99 -0.77
CA LEU A 27 2.83 7.29 -0.28
C LEU A 27 2.83 7.18 1.24
N SER A 28 1.64 6.93 1.77
CA SER A 28 1.46 6.56 3.17
C SER A 28 1.03 5.10 3.23
N VAL A 29 1.38 4.43 4.31
CA VAL A 29 1.03 3.03 4.53
C VAL A 29 0.41 2.92 5.91
N ILE A 30 -0.70 2.18 5.99
CA ILE A 30 -1.33 1.84 7.26
C ILE A 30 -1.33 0.32 7.34
N TYR A 31 -0.84 -0.23 8.44
CA TYR A 31 -0.70 -1.68 8.53
C TYR A 31 -0.89 -2.18 9.96
N ARG A 32 -1.24 -3.46 10.05
CA ARG A 32 -1.30 -4.17 11.34
C ARG A 32 -1.00 -5.64 11.08
N PRO A 33 -0.46 -6.36 12.09
CA PRO A 33 -0.22 -7.80 11.94
C PRO A 33 -1.53 -8.54 11.68
N SER A 34 -1.48 -9.55 10.83
CA SER A 34 -2.62 -10.39 10.51
C SER A 34 -2.15 -11.80 10.12
N GLU A 35 -3.08 -12.74 10.11
CA GLU A 35 -2.75 -14.13 9.76
C GLU A 35 -2.38 -14.28 8.29
N LYS A 36 -2.94 -13.44 7.42
CA LYS A 36 -2.72 -13.51 5.99
C LYS A 36 -2.26 -12.16 5.46
N MET A 37 -1.35 -12.21 4.49
CA MET A 37 -0.93 -11.00 3.81
C MET A 37 -2.09 -10.47 2.99
N THR A 38 -2.63 -9.31 3.38
CA THR A 38 -3.77 -8.69 2.73
C THR A 38 -3.41 -7.25 2.38
N MET A 39 -3.71 -6.83 1.17
CA MET A 39 -3.34 -5.49 0.72
C MET A 39 -4.50 -4.80 0.01
N GLY A 40 -4.73 -3.56 0.37
CA GLY A 40 -5.69 -2.70 -0.29
C GLY A 40 -5.05 -1.40 -0.70
N ILE A 41 -5.68 -0.70 -1.62
CA ILE A 41 -5.21 0.58 -2.12
C ILE A 41 -6.32 1.59 -1.99
N SER A 42 -6.02 2.73 -1.39
CA SER A 42 -6.97 3.83 -1.24
C SER A 42 -6.59 4.96 -2.17
N VAL A 43 -7.36 5.14 -3.24
CA VAL A 43 -7.23 6.28 -4.14
C VAL A 43 -8.59 6.92 -4.28
N GLY A 44 -8.61 8.24 -4.43
CA GLY A 44 -9.84 9.00 -4.50
C GLY A 44 -9.85 9.96 -5.67
N LYS A 45 -10.88 10.78 -5.74
CA LYS A 45 -11.08 11.73 -6.84
C LYS A 45 -9.89 12.69 -6.99
N LYS A 46 -9.19 13.01 -5.91
CA LYS A 46 -8.02 13.88 -5.97
C LYS A 46 -6.87 13.30 -6.78
N HIS A 47 -6.90 12.00 -7.05
CA HIS A 47 -5.87 11.33 -7.85
C HIS A 47 -6.18 11.34 -9.35
N GLY A 48 -7.29 11.99 -9.75
CA GLY A 48 -7.67 12.11 -11.14
C GLY A 48 -8.86 11.26 -11.53
N LYS A 49 -9.06 11.09 -12.83
CA LYS A 49 -10.18 10.34 -13.39
C LYS A 49 -9.96 8.83 -13.21
N SER A 50 -11.01 8.04 -13.48
CA SER A 50 -10.97 6.59 -13.33
C SER A 50 -9.78 5.92 -14.00
N VAL A 51 -9.45 6.35 -15.22
CA VAL A 51 -8.32 5.79 -15.97
C VAL A 51 -7.01 6.01 -15.20
N GLN A 52 -6.82 7.22 -14.70
CA GLN A 52 -5.63 7.57 -13.95
C GLN A 52 -5.56 6.79 -12.63
N ARG A 53 -6.68 6.72 -11.92
CA ARG A 53 -6.74 5.97 -10.66
C ARG A 53 -6.44 4.49 -10.86
N ASN A 54 -6.97 3.89 -11.91
CA ASN A 54 -6.70 2.48 -12.23
C ASN A 54 -5.23 2.24 -12.55
N ARG A 55 -4.61 3.20 -13.25
CA ARG A 55 -3.18 3.13 -13.55
C ARG A 55 -2.35 3.16 -12.27
N ILE A 56 -2.66 4.08 -11.36
CA ILE A 56 -1.97 4.20 -10.07
C ILE A 56 -2.09 2.89 -9.28
N LYS A 57 -3.28 2.31 -9.22
CA LYS A 57 -3.50 1.04 -8.53
C LYS A 57 -2.64 -0.07 -9.10
N ARG A 58 -2.52 -0.13 -10.43
CA ARG A 58 -1.71 -1.15 -11.09
C ARG A 58 -0.23 -0.99 -10.74
N LEU A 59 0.26 0.24 -10.76
CA LEU A 59 1.65 0.52 -10.41
C LEU A 59 1.95 0.13 -8.96
N LEU A 60 1.03 0.43 -8.04
CA LEU A 60 1.19 0.06 -6.64
C LEU A 60 1.16 -1.44 -6.42
N ARG A 61 0.28 -2.17 -7.12
CA ARG A 61 0.25 -3.62 -7.03
C ARG A 61 1.55 -4.25 -7.51
N GLU A 62 2.11 -3.72 -8.58
CA GLU A 62 3.39 -4.18 -9.11
C GLU A 62 4.51 -3.95 -8.12
N ALA A 63 4.57 -2.75 -7.55
CA ALA A 63 5.58 -2.41 -6.55
C ALA A 63 5.45 -3.30 -5.31
N PHE A 64 4.23 -3.52 -4.85
CA PHE A 64 3.98 -4.36 -3.67
C PHE A 64 4.41 -5.80 -3.91
N ARG A 65 4.10 -6.34 -5.09
CA ARG A 65 4.52 -7.72 -5.44
C ARG A 65 6.04 -7.87 -5.40
N ALA A 66 6.75 -6.84 -5.80
CA ALA A 66 8.21 -6.89 -5.83
C ALA A 66 8.82 -6.93 -4.43
N VAL A 67 8.16 -6.33 -3.44
CA VAL A 67 8.75 -6.18 -2.10
C VAL A 67 8.11 -7.06 -1.03
N GLN A 68 6.95 -7.65 -1.28
CA GLN A 68 6.24 -8.37 -0.21
C GLN A 68 7.03 -9.54 0.37
N GLY A 69 7.87 -10.17 -0.45
CA GLY A 69 8.70 -11.27 0.02
C GLY A 69 9.80 -10.87 0.98
N GLU A 70 10.06 -9.57 1.10
CA GLU A 70 11.06 -9.04 2.03
C GLU A 70 10.51 -8.85 3.44
N MET A 71 9.21 -8.99 3.62
CA MET A 71 8.60 -8.90 4.94
C MET A 71 8.76 -10.21 5.70
N ASN A 72 9.04 -10.12 7.00
CA ASN A 72 9.25 -11.27 7.84
C ASN A 72 7.95 -11.87 8.39
N ASN A 73 6.89 -11.08 8.36
CA ASN A 73 5.59 -11.49 8.89
C ASN A 73 4.49 -11.12 7.91
N THR A 74 3.26 -11.49 8.24
CA THR A 74 2.10 -11.14 7.42
C THR A 74 1.33 -9.99 8.05
N TYR A 75 0.79 -9.16 7.19
CA TYR A 75 0.11 -7.92 7.59
C TYR A 75 -1.13 -7.68 6.76
N SER A 76 -2.06 -6.93 7.32
CA SER A 76 -3.10 -6.26 6.54
C SER A 76 -2.58 -4.84 6.30
N ILE A 77 -2.50 -4.43 5.04
CA ILE A 77 -1.84 -3.18 4.64
C ILE A 77 -2.74 -2.40 3.70
N VAL A 78 -2.81 -1.09 3.92
CA VAL A 78 -3.45 -0.17 2.97
C VAL A 78 -2.37 0.77 2.44
N LEU A 79 -2.27 0.86 1.12
CA LEU A 79 -1.36 1.78 0.45
C LEU A 79 -2.15 3.01 0.01
N ILE A 80 -1.67 4.19 0.39
CA ILE A 80 -2.32 5.46 0.08
C ILE A 80 -1.33 6.34 -0.67
N PRO A 81 -1.40 6.37 -2.01
CA PRO A 81 -0.45 7.19 -2.76
C PRO A 81 -0.77 8.67 -2.57
N LYS A 82 0.27 9.48 -2.50
CA LYS A 82 0.12 10.92 -2.47
C LYS A 82 -0.13 11.44 -3.87
N VAL A 83 -0.87 12.54 -3.99
CA VAL A 83 -1.11 13.14 -5.28
C VAL A 83 0.21 13.65 -5.85
N SER A 84 0.48 13.31 -7.11
CA SER A 84 1.72 13.68 -7.78
C SER A 84 1.45 13.80 -9.28
N GLU A 85 2.32 14.52 -9.96
CA GLU A 85 2.24 14.62 -11.42
C GLU A 85 2.72 13.35 -12.09
N GLU A 86 3.64 12.64 -11.47
CA GLU A 86 4.18 11.39 -12.02
C GLU A 86 4.18 10.29 -10.96
N TYR A 87 3.88 9.08 -11.42
CA TYR A 87 3.91 7.90 -10.59
C TYR A 87 4.79 6.85 -11.24
N SER A 88 5.59 6.14 -10.44
CA SER A 88 6.54 5.17 -10.96
C SER A 88 6.58 3.94 -10.06
N VAL A 89 6.61 2.76 -10.68
CA VAL A 89 6.75 1.49 -9.96
C VAL A 89 8.04 1.48 -9.14
N LYS A 90 9.13 1.93 -9.74
CA LYS A 90 10.43 1.93 -9.06
C LYS A 90 10.45 2.82 -7.84
N ASN A 91 9.83 3.99 -7.93
CA ASN A 91 9.76 4.90 -6.81
C ASN A 91 8.90 4.33 -5.68
N PHE A 92 7.73 3.78 -6.02
CA PHE A 92 6.88 3.13 -5.02
C PHE A 92 7.60 1.95 -4.37
N GLU A 93 8.27 1.12 -5.17
CA GLU A 93 9.01 -0.03 -4.68
C GLU A 93 10.11 0.39 -3.71
N ARG A 94 10.88 1.40 -4.07
CA ARG A 94 11.96 1.91 -3.22
C ARG A 94 11.41 2.43 -1.89
N GLN A 95 10.32 3.16 -1.92
CA GLN A 95 9.75 3.74 -0.70
C GLN A 95 9.06 2.69 0.15
N LEU A 96 8.41 1.71 -0.46
CA LEU A 96 7.85 0.57 0.29
C LEU A 96 8.95 -0.23 0.98
N ARG A 97 10.05 -0.47 0.27
CA ARG A 97 11.19 -1.19 0.84
C ARG A 97 11.78 -0.43 2.03
N TRP A 98 11.87 0.88 1.91
CA TRP A 98 12.33 1.72 3.02
C TRP A 98 11.42 1.60 4.24
N ILE A 99 10.10 1.60 4.04
CA ILE A 99 9.13 1.42 5.12
C ILE A 99 9.30 0.05 5.77
N ILE A 100 9.43 -1.00 4.98
CA ILE A 100 9.60 -2.36 5.49
C ILE A 100 10.82 -2.45 6.39
N GLN A 101 11.91 -1.84 5.99
CA GLN A 101 13.15 -1.85 6.76
C GLN A 101 13.03 -1.00 8.02
N LYS A 102 12.47 0.19 7.91
CA LYS A 102 12.32 1.12 9.03
C LYS A 102 11.39 0.56 10.10
N GLU A 103 10.26 0.00 9.69
CA GLU A 103 9.26 -0.55 10.60
C GLU A 103 9.54 -1.99 11.00
N LYS A 104 10.61 -2.57 10.48
CA LYS A 104 11.03 -3.95 10.74
C LYS A 104 9.93 -4.96 10.41
N MET A 105 9.29 -4.72 9.30
CA MET A 105 8.26 -5.62 8.81
C MET A 105 8.92 -6.84 8.14
#